data_b0f18f40014d188c7f3ce033a4300da5
#
_entry.id   b0f18f40014d188c7f3ce033a4300da5
#
_cell.length_a   1.000
_cell.length_b   1.000
_cell.length_c   1.000
_cell.angle_alpha   90.00
_cell.angle_beta   90.00
_cell.angle_gamma   90.00
#
_symmetry.space_group_name_H-M   'P 1'
#
loop_
_entity.id
_entity.type
_entity.pdbx_description
1 polymer ?
#
loop_
_entity_poly.entity_id
_entity_poly.type
_entity_poly.pdbx_seq_one_letter_code
_entity_poly.pdbx_strand_id
1 'polypeptide(L)'
;SSRRPWLQTIPALKRLHGVDRVEVAIPTHYHDDHVAGFNLLRDVEGTEVWAPENMVAVLSDPDRFDLPCLWYDPIPVDRSLPFGEPIGWHEYDITIHPLPGHTLFAAAIEFQVDGQHVIATGDQQDGRWVAGERPEFLNYQYRNGFRFDDFAASAALYRRLEPDLLISGHWLPRPVTPEYLDQLDHAGRELARLHRELLPAETIGLGAGGFAARIEPYRSHVAGGATVDAEVIVRNPFARAGSADVVLVVPPGWVAEPASRRARLDPHGERRLRFRVRTGMTPVRRARIGADITVAGVRFGQQAEALITVA
;
A
#
# COMPACT_ATOMS: atom_id res chain seq x y z
N SER A 1 21.97 2.47 -7.52
CA SER A 1 22.74 3.39 -6.64
C SER A 1 22.53 3.11 -5.14
N SER A 2 21.51 2.38 -4.74
CA SER A 2 21.17 2.09 -3.33
C SER A 2 22.05 0.99 -2.66
N ARG A 3 22.71 0.12 -3.44
CA ARG A 3 23.54 -0.97 -2.88
C ARG A 3 24.76 -0.50 -2.07
N ARG A 4 25.43 0.58 -2.46
CA ARG A 4 26.65 1.06 -1.79
C ARG A 4 26.44 1.51 -0.34
N PRO A 5 25.47 2.38 -0.01
CA PRO A 5 25.23 2.77 1.37
C PRO A 5 24.92 1.56 2.27
N TRP A 6 24.12 0.61 1.80
CA TRP A 6 23.78 -0.59 2.54
C TRP A 6 25.00 -1.48 2.83
N LEU A 7 25.83 -1.74 1.83
CA LEU A 7 27.06 -2.54 1.98
C LEU A 7 28.08 -1.90 2.93
N GLN A 8 28.03 -0.61 3.13
CA GLN A 8 28.92 0.10 4.07
C GLN A 8 28.29 0.25 5.46
N THR A 9 27.00 0.56 5.53
CA THR A 9 26.29 0.90 6.77
C THR A 9 25.96 -0.34 7.60
N ILE A 10 25.43 -1.40 7.00
CA ILE A 10 25.05 -2.61 7.75
C ILE A 10 26.24 -3.24 8.49
N PRO A 11 27.42 -3.48 7.87
CA PRO A 11 28.56 -4.02 8.60
C PRO A 11 29.04 -3.10 9.73
N ALA A 12 28.89 -1.78 9.58
CA ALA A 12 29.24 -0.83 10.63
C ALA A 12 28.29 -0.90 11.81
N LEU A 13 26.98 -0.94 11.55
CA LEU A 13 25.93 -1.10 12.58
C LEU A 13 26.06 -2.44 13.30
N LYS A 14 26.31 -3.52 12.57
CA LYS A 14 26.51 -4.85 13.18
C LYS A 14 27.68 -4.84 14.15
N ARG A 15 28.83 -4.27 13.76
CA ARG A 15 29.98 -4.14 14.67
C ARG A 15 29.67 -3.24 15.86
N LEU A 16 28.95 -2.15 15.66
CA LEU A 16 28.60 -1.20 16.72
C LEU A 16 27.72 -1.83 17.78
N HIS A 17 26.76 -2.66 17.36
CA HIS A 17 25.73 -3.25 18.22
C HIS A 17 25.98 -4.73 18.54
N GLY A 18 27.08 -5.32 18.10
CA GLY A 18 27.42 -6.74 18.36
C GLY A 18 26.45 -7.72 17.67
N VAL A 19 25.89 -7.34 16.52
CA VAL A 19 24.95 -8.17 15.76
C VAL A 19 25.73 -9.02 14.75
N ASP A 20 25.55 -10.34 14.78
CA ASP A 20 26.24 -11.25 13.86
C ASP A 20 25.60 -11.22 12.47
N ARG A 21 24.30 -11.30 12.38
CA ARG A 21 23.54 -11.25 11.11
C ARG A 21 22.14 -10.71 11.31
N VAL A 22 21.50 -10.29 10.21
CA VAL A 22 20.08 -9.98 10.16
C VAL A 22 19.35 -11.26 9.75
N GLU A 23 18.65 -11.90 10.67
CA GLU A 23 17.95 -13.16 10.41
C GLU A 23 16.64 -12.96 9.67
N VAL A 24 15.84 -11.97 10.09
CA VAL A 24 14.51 -11.68 9.60
C VAL A 24 14.36 -10.19 9.29
N ALA A 25 13.70 -9.87 8.20
CA ALA A 25 13.28 -8.53 7.85
C ALA A 25 11.75 -8.49 7.70
N ILE A 26 11.10 -7.56 8.42
CA ILE A 26 9.65 -7.38 8.39
C ILE A 26 9.34 -5.94 7.95
N PRO A 27 8.66 -5.70 6.83
CA PRO A 27 8.31 -4.35 6.41
C PRO A 27 7.08 -3.83 7.19
N THR A 28 7.13 -2.57 7.57
CA THR A 28 5.93 -1.85 8.07
C THR A 28 5.01 -1.46 6.93
N HIS A 29 5.55 -1.19 5.74
CA HIS A 29 4.83 -0.94 4.50
C HIS A 29 5.75 -1.13 3.28
N TYR A 30 5.20 -1.01 2.07
CA TYR A 30 5.85 -1.44 0.81
C TYR A 30 6.76 -0.38 0.16
N HIS A 31 6.86 0.84 0.67
CA HIS A 31 7.63 1.90 0.01
C HIS A 31 9.11 1.51 -0.16
N ASP A 32 9.70 2.00 -1.24
CA ASP A 32 11.03 1.60 -1.68
C ASP A 32 12.13 1.88 -0.65
N ASP A 33 12.03 2.96 0.11
CA ASP A 33 12.97 3.30 1.17
C ASP A 33 12.89 2.37 2.40
N HIS A 34 11.80 1.59 2.54
CA HIS A 34 11.64 0.58 3.58
C HIS A 34 11.97 -0.84 3.12
N VAL A 35 11.90 -1.14 1.83
CA VAL A 35 12.05 -2.52 1.34
C VAL A 35 13.18 -2.73 0.32
N ALA A 36 13.76 -1.67 -0.26
CA ALA A 36 14.79 -1.78 -1.30
C ALA A 36 16.04 -2.58 -0.89
N GLY A 37 16.30 -2.70 0.42
CA GLY A 37 17.42 -3.47 0.97
C GLY A 37 17.17 -4.97 1.13
N PHE A 38 15.92 -5.46 1.02
CA PHE A 38 15.56 -6.82 1.40
C PHE A 38 16.23 -7.88 0.51
N ASN A 39 16.20 -7.72 -0.82
CA ASN A 39 16.89 -8.62 -1.72
C ASN A 39 18.41 -8.66 -1.46
N LEU A 40 19.02 -7.51 -1.11
CA LEU A 40 20.42 -7.47 -0.75
C LEU A 40 20.72 -8.21 0.55
N LEU A 41 19.87 -8.06 1.57
CA LEU A 41 20.00 -8.79 2.84
C LEU A 41 19.89 -10.31 2.63
N ARG A 42 18.96 -10.74 1.79
CA ARG A 42 18.82 -12.15 1.40
C ARG A 42 20.10 -12.67 0.75
N ASP A 43 20.62 -11.94 -0.24
CA ASP A 43 21.81 -12.36 -1.00
C ASP A 43 23.08 -12.42 -0.13
N VAL A 44 23.23 -11.51 0.82
CA VAL A 44 24.47 -11.35 1.61
C VAL A 44 24.43 -12.10 2.94
N GLU A 45 23.28 -12.14 3.60
CA GLU A 45 23.14 -12.66 4.97
C GLU A 45 22.21 -13.87 5.09
N GLY A 46 21.49 -14.22 4.01
CA GLY A 46 20.48 -15.26 4.06
C GLY A 46 19.25 -14.85 4.87
N THR A 47 18.97 -13.54 4.93
CA THR A 47 17.83 -12.97 5.66
C THR A 47 16.50 -13.50 5.10
N GLU A 48 15.63 -13.98 5.96
CA GLU A 48 14.25 -14.28 5.60
C GLU A 48 13.41 -13.01 5.56
N VAL A 49 12.53 -12.90 4.57
CA VAL A 49 11.54 -11.82 4.49
C VAL A 49 10.20 -12.36 4.98
N TRP A 50 9.77 -11.84 6.13
CA TRP A 50 8.44 -12.09 6.65
C TRP A 50 7.58 -10.87 6.39
N ALA A 51 6.42 -11.05 5.77
CA ALA A 51 5.59 -9.90 5.40
C ALA A 51 4.17 -10.03 5.96
N PRO A 52 3.59 -8.92 6.46
CA PRO A 52 2.16 -8.86 6.73
C PRO A 52 1.35 -9.37 5.55
N GLU A 53 0.30 -10.14 5.81
CA GLU A 53 -0.47 -10.85 4.78
C GLU A 53 -1.00 -9.94 3.66
N ASN A 54 -1.33 -8.68 3.98
CA ASN A 54 -1.79 -7.70 3.00
C ASN A 54 -0.67 -7.17 2.08
N MET A 55 0.60 -7.38 2.42
CA MET A 55 1.76 -6.92 1.63
C MET A 55 2.38 -7.99 0.74
N VAL A 56 2.11 -9.27 0.99
CA VAL A 56 2.74 -10.39 0.26
C VAL A 56 2.65 -10.20 -1.25
N ALA A 57 1.46 -9.94 -1.77
CA ALA A 57 1.27 -9.77 -3.21
C ALA A 57 1.95 -8.52 -3.76
N VAL A 58 1.99 -7.41 -2.99
CA VAL A 58 2.62 -6.15 -3.40
C VAL A 58 4.14 -6.32 -3.53
N LEU A 59 4.76 -7.06 -2.60
CA LEU A 59 6.19 -7.32 -2.62
C LEU A 59 6.58 -8.34 -3.69
N SER A 60 5.80 -9.40 -3.82
CA SER A 60 6.15 -10.52 -4.73
C SER A 60 5.83 -10.23 -6.20
N ASP A 61 4.85 -9.39 -6.49
CA ASP A 61 4.41 -9.06 -7.85
C ASP A 61 4.10 -7.55 -7.97
N PRO A 62 5.12 -6.68 -7.87
CA PRO A 62 4.92 -5.23 -7.88
C PRO A 62 4.34 -4.69 -9.19
N ASP A 63 4.55 -5.35 -10.32
CA ASP A 63 4.02 -4.92 -11.62
C ASP A 63 2.49 -5.02 -11.72
N ARG A 64 1.87 -5.78 -10.82
CA ARG A 64 0.42 -5.88 -10.73
C ARG A 64 -0.25 -4.60 -10.24
N PHE A 65 0.44 -3.77 -9.45
CA PHE A 65 -0.13 -2.66 -8.69
C PHE A 65 0.22 -1.28 -9.25
N ASP A 66 -0.77 -0.39 -9.29
CA ASP A 66 -0.60 1.05 -9.52
C ASP A 66 -0.46 1.76 -8.17
N LEU A 67 0.72 1.68 -7.58
CA LEU A 67 1.03 2.28 -6.30
C LEU A 67 2.26 3.20 -6.42
N PRO A 68 2.28 4.35 -5.75
CA PRO A 68 3.46 5.21 -5.69
C PRO A 68 4.56 4.59 -4.84
N CYS A 69 5.80 5.03 -5.03
CA CYS A 69 6.97 4.62 -4.24
C CYS A 69 7.19 3.10 -4.18
N LEU A 70 6.67 2.37 -5.17
CA LEU A 70 6.76 0.93 -5.22
C LEU A 70 8.17 0.50 -5.65
N TRP A 71 8.81 -0.39 -4.88
CA TRP A 71 10.04 -1.03 -5.32
C TRP A 71 9.77 -1.93 -6.52
N TYR A 72 10.56 -1.80 -7.57
CA TYR A 72 10.30 -2.42 -8.87
C TYR A 72 10.78 -3.88 -8.98
N ASP A 73 11.77 -4.29 -8.16
CA ASP A 73 12.24 -5.67 -8.15
C ASP A 73 11.36 -6.51 -7.24
N PRO A 74 10.80 -7.63 -7.70
CA PRO A 74 10.07 -8.55 -6.83
C PRO A 74 10.91 -8.98 -5.61
N ILE A 75 10.28 -8.98 -4.46
CA ILE A 75 10.88 -9.42 -3.20
C ILE A 75 10.18 -10.73 -2.80
N PRO A 76 10.87 -11.88 -2.86
CA PRO A 76 10.31 -13.14 -2.40
C PRO A 76 9.99 -13.06 -0.90
N VAL A 77 8.78 -13.48 -0.53
CA VAL A 77 8.32 -13.55 0.86
C VAL A 77 8.42 -14.98 1.34
N ASP A 78 9.18 -15.22 2.41
CA ASP A 78 9.39 -16.55 2.99
C ASP A 78 8.24 -16.93 3.93
N ARG A 79 7.67 -15.95 4.64
CA ARG A 79 6.56 -16.18 5.57
C ARG A 79 5.54 -15.07 5.50
N SER A 80 4.27 -15.42 5.32
CA SER A 80 3.13 -14.52 5.49
C SER A 80 2.74 -14.44 6.96
N LEU A 81 2.60 -13.22 7.48
CA LEU A 81 2.24 -12.96 8.86
C LEU A 81 0.77 -12.57 8.95
N PRO A 82 -0.07 -13.38 9.60
CA PRO A 82 -1.49 -13.05 9.80
C PRO A 82 -1.64 -11.88 10.77
N PHE A 83 -2.76 -11.17 10.67
CA PHE A 83 -3.08 -10.11 11.61
C PHE A 83 -3.65 -10.63 12.92
N GLY A 84 -3.22 -10.03 14.02
CA GLY A 84 -3.77 -10.27 15.37
C GLY A 84 -3.31 -11.56 16.03
N GLU A 85 -2.42 -12.34 15.42
CA GLU A 85 -1.88 -13.57 15.99
C GLU A 85 -0.45 -13.34 16.48
N PRO A 86 -0.10 -13.71 17.73
CA PRO A 86 1.26 -13.62 18.23
C PRO A 86 2.16 -14.64 17.53
N ILE A 87 3.35 -14.19 17.14
CA ILE A 87 4.35 -14.96 16.41
C ILE A 87 5.63 -14.95 17.26
N GLY A 88 6.02 -16.11 17.77
CA GLY A 88 7.28 -16.28 18.51
C GLY A 88 8.49 -16.16 17.57
N TRP A 89 9.47 -15.36 17.98
CA TRP A 89 10.78 -15.25 17.36
C TRP A 89 11.83 -15.04 18.44
N HIS A 90 12.67 -16.05 18.68
CA HIS A 90 13.56 -16.10 19.86
C HIS A 90 12.80 -15.85 21.17
N GLU A 91 13.21 -14.84 21.96
CA GLU A 91 12.57 -14.42 23.20
C GLU A 91 11.42 -13.44 23.00
N TYR A 92 11.12 -13.05 21.76
CA TYR A 92 10.09 -12.05 21.45
C TYR A 92 8.82 -12.70 20.93
N ASP A 93 7.69 -12.17 21.37
CA ASP A 93 6.39 -12.36 20.74
C ASP A 93 6.06 -11.11 19.92
N ILE A 94 5.85 -11.31 18.61
CA ILE A 94 5.55 -10.25 17.68
C ILE A 94 4.10 -10.39 17.22
N THR A 95 3.31 -9.33 17.33
CA THR A 95 1.94 -9.30 16.78
C THR A 95 1.82 -8.24 15.70
N ILE A 96 1.21 -8.62 14.57
CA ILE A 96 1.01 -7.72 13.43
C ILE A 96 -0.43 -7.21 13.44
N HIS A 97 -0.60 -5.89 13.32
CA HIS A 97 -1.92 -5.26 13.20
C HIS A 97 -2.04 -4.49 11.90
N PRO A 98 -3.22 -4.46 11.25
CA PRO A 98 -3.42 -3.59 10.10
C PRO A 98 -3.31 -2.13 10.55
N LEU A 99 -2.51 -1.34 9.82
CA LEU A 99 -2.29 0.08 10.09
C LEU A 99 -2.42 0.91 8.81
N PRO A 100 -3.56 0.84 8.09
CA PRO A 100 -3.73 1.65 6.90
C PRO A 100 -3.78 3.14 7.24
N GLY A 101 -3.41 3.98 6.26
CA GLY A 101 -3.40 5.45 6.41
C GLY A 101 -2.33 6.07 5.54
N HIS A 102 -1.08 5.98 5.92
CA HIS A 102 0.04 6.35 5.05
C HIS A 102 -0.01 5.57 3.73
N THR A 103 -0.23 4.26 3.83
CA THR A 103 -0.64 3.40 2.70
C THR A 103 -1.72 2.41 3.14
N LEU A 104 -2.50 1.90 2.19
CA LEU A 104 -3.46 0.83 2.49
C LEU A 104 -2.73 -0.47 2.93
N PHE A 105 -1.56 -0.71 2.38
CA PHE A 105 -0.73 -1.89 2.66
C PHE A 105 0.33 -1.54 3.71
N ALA A 106 -0.15 -1.19 4.92
CA ALA A 106 0.70 -0.90 6.06
C ALA A 106 0.29 -1.74 7.27
N ALA A 107 1.24 -1.95 8.17
CA ALA A 107 1.06 -2.70 9.39
C ALA A 107 1.79 -2.05 10.56
N ALA A 108 1.22 -2.18 11.75
CA ALA A 108 1.89 -1.95 13.01
C ALA A 108 2.50 -3.27 13.49
N ILE A 109 3.73 -3.24 13.94
CA ILE A 109 4.45 -4.38 14.50
C ILE A 109 4.59 -4.14 16.00
N GLU A 110 3.86 -4.94 16.78
CA GLU A 110 3.82 -4.88 18.25
C GLU A 110 4.79 -5.89 18.84
N PHE A 111 5.57 -5.47 19.84
CA PHE A 111 6.47 -6.33 20.61
C PHE A 111 6.85 -5.72 21.96
N GLN A 112 7.43 -6.55 22.84
CA GLN A 112 7.98 -6.11 24.13
C GLN A 112 9.49 -6.11 24.06
N VAL A 113 10.14 -5.06 24.55
CA VAL A 113 11.60 -4.97 24.67
C VAL A 113 12.00 -4.13 25.88
N ASP A 114 12.94 -4.61 26.68
CA ASP A 114 13.43 -3.91 27.88
C ASP A 114 12.32 -3.45 28.85
N GLY A 115 11.26 -4.24 28.95
CA GLY A 115 10.11 -3.94 29.80
C GLY A 115 9.18 -2.84 29.25
N GLN A 116 9.38 -2.41 28.00
CA GLN A 116 8.53 -1.46 27.31
C GLN A 116 7.67 -2.15 26.25
N HIS A 117 6.42 -1.72 26.15
CA HIS A 117 5.50 -2.10 25.09
C HIS A 117 5.70 -1.19 23.88
N VAL A 118 6.21 -1.72 22.79
CA VAL A 118 6.64 -0.95 21.61
C VAL A 118 5.80 -1.32 20.40
N ILE A 119 5.43 -0.31 19.61
CA ILE A 119 4.80 -0.50 18.29
C ILE A 119 5.65 0.20 17.22
N ALA A 120 6.12 -0.57 16.24
CA ALA A 120 6.71 0.00 15.03
C ALA A 120 5.58 0.36 14.03
N THR A 121 5.48 1.64 13.68
CA THR A 121 4.37 2.21 12.90
C THR A 121 4.77 2.58 11.47
N GLY A 122 6.05 2.41 11.10
CA GLY A 122 6.55 2.91 9.82
C GLY A 122 6.32 4.41 9.70
N ASP A 123 5.68 4.83 8.63
CA ASP A 123 5.49 6.23 8.27
C ASP A 123 4.08 6.74 8.55
N GLN A 124 3.34 6.08 9.43
CA GLN A 124 1.93 6.43 9.69
C GLN A 124 1.74 7.88 10.16
N GLN A 125 2.67 8.40 10.95
CA GLN A 125 2.68 9.79 11.41
C GLN A 125 3.99 10.47 10.98
N ASP A 126 3.88 11.74 10.59
CA ASP A 126 5.02 12.58 10.22
C ASP A 126 5.28 13.60 11.34
N GLY A 127 6.54 13.75 11.73
CA GLY A 127 6.93 14.79 12.67
C GLY A 127 8.05 14.38 13.61
N ARG A 128 8.80 15.40 14.06
CA ARG A 128 9.83 15.24 15.08
C ARG A 128 9.19 15.53 16.43
N TRP A 129 9.34 14.58 17.34
CA TRP A 129 9.02 14.91 18.72
C TRP A 129 10.14 15.76 19.31
N VAL A 130 9.92 17.06 19.37
CA VAL A 130 10.74 18.02 20.11
C VAL A 130 9.80 18.87 20.95
N ALA A 131 10.03 18.91 22.25
CA ALA A 131 9.19 19.67 23.17
C ALA A 131 9.07 21.14 22.72
N GLY A 132 7.85 21.62 22.52
CA GLY A 132 7.56 22.97 22.04
C GLY A 132 7.54 23.18 20.52
N GLU A 133 7.85 22.16 19.73
CA GLU A 133 7.70 22.19 18.28
C GLU A 133 6.27 21.83 17.85
N ARG A 134 6.04 22.05 16.55
CA ARG A 134 4.77 21.78 15.87
C ARG A 134 4.31 20.34 16.09
N PRO A 135 3.03 20.10 16.37
CA PRO A 135 2.51 18.75 16.55
C PRO A 135 2.69 17.93 15.27
N GLU A 136 2.82 16.63 15.44
CA GLU A 136 2.91 15.67 14.33
C GLU A 136 1.70 15.74 13.43
N PHE A 137 1.93 15.46 12.17
CA PHE A 137 0.89 15.35 11.17
C PHE A 137 0.66 13.89 10.81
N LEU A 138 -0.55 13.61 10.38
CA LEU A 138 -0.86 12.39 9.66
C LEU A 138 -0.07 12.39 8.35
N ASN A 139 0.74 11.38 8.12
CA ASN A 139 1.55 11.26 6.91
C ASN A 139 0.71 10.68 5.77
N TYR A 140 -0.23 11.47 5.31
CA TYR A 140 -1.14 11.15 4.23
C TYR A 140 -0.51 11.47 2.88
N GLN A 141 -0.56 10.51 1.95
CA GLN A 141 -0.06 10.70 0.60
C GLN A 141 -1.09 10.33 -0.46
N TYR A 142 -1.18 11.17 -1.48
CA TYR A 142 -2.05 10.95 -2.62
C TYR A 142 -1.72 9.64 -3.35
N ARG A 143 -2.76 8.87 -3.72
CA ARG A 143 -2.70 7.57 -4.42
C ARG A 143 -2.15 6.39 -3.61
N ASN A 144 -1.86 6.54 -2.33
CA ASN A 144 -1.47 5.41 -1.48
C ASN A 144 -2.66 4.52 -1.06
N GLY A 145 -3.86 4.82 -1.53
CA GLY A 145 -5.01 3.95 -1.38
C GLY A 145 -5.64 3.93 0.01
N PHE A 146 -5.40 4.94 0.85
CA PHE A 146 -5.99 5.01 2.18
C PHE A 146 -7.52 5.21 2.14
N ARG A 147 -8.18 4.87 3.24
CA ARG A 147 -9.60 5.14 3.47
C ARG A 147 -9.76 6.34 4.39
N PHE A 148 -10.91 7.00 4.35
CA PHE A 148 -11.14 8.21 5.15
C PHE A 148 -10.91 8.05 6.65
N ASP A 149 -11.32 6.91 7.21
CA ASP A 149 -11.29 6.66 8.65
C ASP A 149 -9.99 5.97 9.12
N ASP A 150 -9.04 5.69 8.22
CA ASP A 150 -7.85 4.90 8.54
C ASP A 150 -6.99 5.52 9.65
N PHE A 151 -6.81 6.85 9.63
CA PHE A 151 -6.02 7.52 10.68
C PHE A 151 -6.75 7.59 12.03
N ALA A 152 -8.07 7.73 12.03
CA ALA A 152 -8.85 7.63 13.27
C ALA A 152 -8.82 6.18 13.82
N ALA A 153 -8.85 5.18 12.93
CA ALA A 153 -8.70 3.78 13.30
C ALA A 153 -7.32 3.49 13.90
N SER A 154 -6.25 4.14 13.42
CA SER A 154 -4.90 4.04 13.98
C SER A 154 -4.85 4.56 15.42
N ALA A 155 -5.43 5.71 15.71
CA ALA A 155 -5.52 6.25 17.07
C ALA A 155 -6.31 5.30 18.02
N ALA A 156 -7.41 4.70 17.52
CA ALA A 156 -8.17 3.71 18.26
C ALA A 156 -7.36 2.41 18.52
N LEU A 157 -6.53 1.99 17.55
CA LEU A 157 -5.61 0.86 17.73
C LEU A 157 -4.63 1.13 18.87
N TYR A 158 -3.96 2.27 18.86
CA TYR A 158 -2.98 2.61 19.88
C TYR A 158 -3.62 2.73 21.27
N ARG A 159 -4.83 3.30 21.40
CA ARG A 159 -5.57 3.33 22.65
C ARG A 159 -5.89 1.93 23.19
N ARG A 160 -6.20 0.97 22.31
CA ARG A 160 -6.50 -0.41 22.71
C ARG A 160 -5.26 -1.18 23.14
N LEU A 161 -4.12 -0.95 22.46
CA LEU A 161 -2.87 -1.65 22.73
C LEU A 161 -2.08 -1.02 23.87
N GLU A 162 -2.33 0.25 24.19
CA GLU A 162 -1.67 0.99 25.28
C GLU A 162 -0.13 0.91 25.23
N PRO A 163 0.54 1.21 24.09
CA PRO A 163 1.98 1.14 24.02
C PRO A 163 2.64 2.24 24.83
N ASP A 164 3.83 1.94 25.35
CA ASP A 164 4.71 2.94 25.96
C ASP A 164 5.39 3.82 24.89
N LEU A 165 5.72 3.21 23.74
CA LEU A 165 6.56 3.81 22.74
C LEU A 165 6.09 3.48 21.31
N LEU A 166 6.04 4.50 20.45
CA LEU A 166 5.97 4.32 18.99
C LEU A 166 7.35 4.53 18.37
N ILE A 167 7.73 3.65 17.44
CA ILE A 167 8.94 3.82 16.62
C ILE A 167 8.55 3.91 15.15
N SER A 168 9.13 4.89 14.44
CA SER A 168 8.87 5.14 13.04
C SER A 168 10.09 4.80 12.17
N GLY A 169 9.91 4.83 10.83
CA GLY A 169 11.01 4.65 9.90
C GLY A 169 11.98 5.84 9.82
N HIS A 170 11.50 7.07 10.08
CA HIS A 170 12.23 8.31 9.79
C HIS A 170 12.43 9.24 11.00
N TRP A 171 11.69 9.04 12.08
CA TRP A 171 11.70 9.96 13.22
C TRP A 171 12.14 9.28 14.50
N LEU A 172 12.46 10.09 15.49
CA LEU A 172 12.84 9.59 16.81
C LEU A 172 11.66 8.83 17.46
N PRO A 173 11.97 7.84 18.31
CA PRO A 173 10.95 7.15 19.09
C PRO A 173 10.11 8.14 19.90
N ARG A 174 8.80 7.93 19.94
CA ARG A 174 7.84 8.79 20.60
C ARG A 174 7.18 8.10 21.80
N PRO A 175 7.34 8.60 23.00
CA PRO A 175 6.51 8.19 24.15
C PRO A 175 5.03 8.48 23.86
N VAL A 176 4.17 7.54 24.20
CA VAL A 176 2.72 7.67 24.02
C VAL A 176 2.09 8.30 25.24
N THR A 177 1.30 9.36 25.01
CA THR A 177 0.51 10.01 26.08
C THR A 177 -0.96 10.10 25.65
N PRO A 178 -1.91 10.19 26.61
CA PRO A 178 -3.32 10.40 26.28
C PRO A 178 -3.56 11.61 25.38
N GLU A 179 -2.86 12.71 25.63
CA GLU A 179 -2.99 13.96 24.86
C GLU A 179 -2.53 13.78 23.41
N TYR A 180 -1.47 12.97 23.21
CA TYR A 180 -1.00 12.64 21.86
C TYR A 180 -2.03 11.80 21.11
N LEU A 181 -2.63 10.81 21.76
CA LEU A 181 -3.68 9.98 21.16
C LEU A 181 -4.94 10.79 20.83
N ASP A 182 -5.28 11.76 21.67
CA ASP A 182 -6.40 12.68 21.41
C ASP A 182 -6.13 13.58 20.19
N GLN A 183 -4.89 14.06 20.03
CA GLN A 183 -4.48 14.84 18.85
C GLN A 183 -4.55 13.99 17.57
N LEU A 184 -4.07 12.75 17.60
CA LEU A 184 -4.15 11.85 16.44
C LEU A 184 -5.60 11.53 16.04
N ASP A 185 -6.46 11.24 17.01
CA ASP A 185 -7.87 10.96 16.77
C ASP A 185 -8.57 12.19 16.17
N HIS A 186 -8.34 13.37 16.77
CA HIS A 186 -8.89 14.63 16.25
C HIS A 186 -8.44 14.90 14.81
N ALA A 187 -7.14 14.78 14.52
CA ALA A 187 -6.60 15.00 13.18
C ALA A 187 -7.15 13.98 12.17
N GLY A 188 -7.27 12.71 12.56
CA GLY A 188 -7.86 11.65 11.72
C GLY A 188 -9.33 11.91 11.39
N ARG A 189 -10.13 12.33 12.35
CA ARG A 189 -11.54 12.68 12.14
C ARG A 189 -11.71 13.92 11.27
N GLU A 190 -10.85 14.92 11.46
CA GLU A 190 -10.87 16.13 10.64
C GLU A 190 -10.49 15.84 9.18
N LEU A 191 -9.49 15.00 8.95
CA LEU A 191 -9.13 14.52 7.61
C LEU A 191 -10.33 13.81 6.95
N ALA A 192 -11.01 12.94 7.69
CA ALA A 192 -12.21 12.26 7.20
C ALA A 192 -13.35 13.22 6.86
N ARG A 193 -13.56 14.24 7.69
CA ARG A 193 -14.58 15.28 7.45
C ARG A 193 -14.27 16.06 6.18
N LEU A 194 -13.05 16.54 6.01
CA LEU A 194 -12.63 17.31 4.83
C LEU A 194 -12.77 16.50 3.53
N HIS A 195 -12.42 15.23 3.55
CA HIS A 195 -12.61 14.37 2.38
C HIS A 195 -14.08 14.18 2.01
N ARG A 196 -14.96 14.00 2.99
CA ARG A 196 -16.41 13.89 2.74
C ARG A 196 -17.00 15.16 2.14
N GLU A 197 -16.49 16.32 2.53
CA GLU A 197 -16.92 17.60 1.97
C GLU A 197 -16.46 17.81 0.51
N LEU A 198 -15.28 17.30 0.16
CA LEU A 198 -14.73 17.42 -1.20
C LEU A 198 -15.35 16.46 -2.20
N LEU A 199 -15.96 15.38 -1.76
CA LEU A 199 -16.40 14.29 -2.62
C LEU A 199 -17.92 14.15 -2.61
N PRO A 200 -18.60 14.24 -3.77
CA PRO A 200 -20.08 14.25 -3.86
C PRO A 200 -20.71 12.87 -3.63
N ALA A 201 -19.98 11.86 -3.17
CA ALA A 201 -20.47 10.52 -2.96
C ALA A 201 -20.74 10.25 -1.47
N GLU A 202 -21.84 9.54 -1.18
CA GLU A 202 -22.33 9.26 0.19
C GLU A 202 -21.32 8.50 1.05
N THR A 203 -20.52 7.62 0.41
CA THR A 203 -19.44 6.90 1.06
C THR A 203 -18.38 6.58 0.03
N ILE A 204 -17.18 7.11 0.21
CA ILE A 204 -16.05 6.83 -0.67
C ILE A 204 -15.02 6.05 0.11
N GLY A 205 -15.03 4.74 -0.03
CA GLY A 205 -13.87 3.94 0.30
C GLY A 205 -12.91 4.02 -0.87
N LEU A 206 -11.84 4.79 -0.76
CA LEU A 206 -10.74 4.75 -1.72
C LEU A 206 -10.01 3.42 -1.53
N GLY A 207 -10.08 2.55 -2.51
CA GLY A 207 -9.29 1.32 -2.50
C GLY A 207 -7.86 1.57 -2.99
N ALA A 208 -6.97 0.60 -2.80
CA ALA A 208 -5.56 0.67 -3.18
C ALA A 208 -5.27 0.98 -4.65
N GLY A 209 -6.24 0.84 -5.54
CA GLY A 209 -6.07 1.05 -6.97
C GLY A 209 -6.80 2.25 -7.54
N GLY A 210 -7.12 3.25 -6.73
CA GLY A 210 -7.85 4.42 -7.19
C GLY A 210 -9.32 4.42 -6.78
N PHE A 211 -10.03 5.45 -7.18
CA PHE A 211 -11.32 5.84 -6.64
C PHE A 211 -12.46 4.81 -6.84
N ALA A 212 -12.68 4.34 -8.03
CA ALA A 212 -13.76 3.39 -8.34
C ALA A 212 -13.25 2.14 -9.09
N ALA A 213 -12.01 2.11 -9.52
CA ALA A 213 -11.45 0.97 -10.21
C ALA A 213 -9.92 0.97 -10.26
N ARG A 214 -9.39 -0.20 -10.63
CA ARG A 214 -7.99 -0.41 -11.03
C ARG A 214 -7.93 -1.39 -12.19
N ILE A 215 -6.81 -1.38 -12.92
CA ILE A 215 -6.51 -2.35 -13.98
C ILE A 215 -5.35 -3.21 -13.52
N GLU A 216 -5.50 -4.52 -13.57
CA GLU A 216 -4.46 -5.50 -13.25
C GLU A 216 -4.12 -6.35 -14.50
N PRO A 217 -2.83 -6.61 -14.78
CA PRO A 217 -1.66 -6.00 -14.16
C PRO A 217 -1.53 -4.51 -14.53
N TYR A 218 -0.93 -3.71 -13.66
CA TYR A 218 -0.69 -2.28 -13.94
C TYR A 218 0.40 -2.10 -14.99
N ARG A 219 1.44 -2.95 -14.99
CA ARG A 219 2.52 -2.93 -15.98
C ARG A 219 2.59 -4.23 -16.74
N SER A 220 2.81 -4.13 -18.04
CA SER A 220 3.06 -5.28 -18.92
C SER A 220 4.17 -4.98 -19.91
N HIS A 221 4.99 -5.99 -20.21
CA HIS A 221 6.04 -5.94 -21.22
C HIS A 221 5.80 -7.05 -22.23
N VAL A 222 5.57 -6.70 -23.50
CA VAL A 222 5.16 -7.66 -24.52
C VAL A 222 5.78 -7.34 -25.89
N ALA A 223 5.82 -8.33 -26.77
CA ALA A 223 6.19 -8.13 -28.17
C ALA A 223 5.07 -7.43 -28.96
N GLY A 224 5.42 -6.81 -30.10
CA GLY A 224 4.45 -6.20 -31.00
C GLY A 224 3.38 -7.19 -31.45
N GLY A 225 2.11 -6.77 -31.49
CA GLY A 225 0.96 -7.58 -31.87
C GLY A 225 0.52 -8.62 -30.84
N ALA A 226 1.15 -8.68 -29.68
CA ALA A 226 0.76 -9.60 -28.60
C ALA A 226 -0.61 -9.25 -28.02
N THR A 227 -1.22 -10.23 -27.38
CA THR A 227 -2.45 -10.06 -26.60
C THR A 227 -2.11 -10.05 -25.11
N VAL A 228 -2.56 -9.01 -24.41
CA VAL A 228 -2.45 -8.85 -22.96
C VAL A 228 -3.80 -9.11 -22.33
N ASP A 229 -3.87 -10.01 -21.35
CA ASP A 229 -5.05 -10.17 -20.51
C ASP A 229 -5.04 -9.05 -19.47
N ALA A 230 -6.15 -8.29 -19.40
CA ALA A 230 -6.34 -7.21 -18.46
C ALA A 230 -7.63 -7.44 -17.67
N GLU A 231 -7.57 -7.29 -16.36
CA GLU A 231 -8.75 -7.28 -15.49
C GLU A 231 -9.02 -5.86 -14.99
N VAL A 232 -10.21 -5.35 -15.26
CA VAL A 232 -10.68 -4.11 -14.62
C VAL A 232 -11.45 -4.51 -13.37
N ILE A 233 -10.92 -4.18 -12.22
CA ILE A 233 -11.58 -4.38 -10.94
C ILE A 233 -12.36 -3.09 -10.66
N VAL A 234 -13.69 -3.16 -10.71
CA VAL A 234 -14.58 -2.01 -10.49
C VAL A 234 -15.31 -2.16 -9.17
N ARG A 235 -15.36 -1.09 -8.40
CA ARG A 235 -16.02 -1.02 -7.10
C ARG A 235 -17.22 -0.07 -7.18
N ASN A 236 -18.31 -0.41 -6.47
CA ASN A 236 -19.42 0.48 -6.24
C ASN A 236 -19.09 1.44 -5.08
N PRO A 237 -18.96 2.75 -5.31
CA PRO A 237 -18.69 3.71 -4.23
C PRO A 237 -19.95 4.05 -3.42
N PHE A 238 -21.13 3.56 -3.83
CA PHE A 238 -22.41 3.93 -3.22
C PHE A 238 -22.92 2.87 -2.25
N ALA A 239 -23.67 3.31 -1.23
CA ALA A 239 -24.37 2.45 -0.27
C ALA A 239 -25.61 1.73 -0.87
N ARG A 240 -25.87 1.90 -2.16
CA ARG A 240 -26.96 1.23 -2.90
C ARG A 240 -26.42 0.36 -4.02
N ALA A 241 -27.11 -0.71 -4.34
CA ALA A 241 -26.78 -1.53 -5.49
C ALA A 241 -26.93 -0.75 -6.80
N GLY A 242 -26.08 -1.06 -7.78
CA GLY A 242 -26.11 -0.41 -9.09
C GLY A 242 -25.47 -1.26 -10.17
N SER A 243 -25.46 -0.76 -11.40
CA SER A 243 -24.68 -1.34 -12.49
C SER A 243 -23.43 -0.53 -12.73
N ALA A 244 -22.34 -1.20 -13.07
CA ALA A 244 -21.14 -0.59 -13.63
C ALA A 244 -21.11 -0.84 -15.13
N ASP A 245 -20.88 0.21 -15.92
CA ASP A 245 -20.52 0.15 -17.33
C ASP A 245 -19.06 0.56 -17.45
N VAL A 246 -18.24 -0.32 -18.04
CA VAL A 246 -16.78 -0.12 -18.19
C VAL A 246 -16.45 -0.21 -19.65
N VAL A 247 -15.85 0.84 -20.21
CA VAL A 247 -15.29 0.88 -21.57
C VAL A 247 -13.77 0.92 -21.48
N LEU A 248 -13.10 -0.03 -22.10
CA LEU A 248 -11.64 -0.04 -22.13
C LEU A 248 -11.14 0.84 -23.27
N VAL A 249 -10.43 1.90 -22.93
CA VAL A 249 -9.84 2.84 -23.87
C VAL A 249 -8.39 2.44 -24.14
N VAL A 250 -8.06 2.23 -25.40
CA VAL A 250 -6.73 1.78 -25.82
C VAL A 250 -6.14 2.75 -26.86
N PRO A 251 -4.80 2.76 -27.05
CA PRO A 251 -4.16 3.59 -28.07
C PRO A 251 -4.70 3.33 -29.50
N PRO A 252 -4.57 4.30 -30.41
CA PRO A 252 -4.93 4.10 -31.82
C PRO A 252 -4.20 2.89 -32.42
N GLY A 253 -4.94 2.06 -33.17
CA GLY A 253 -4.44 0.84 -33.78
C GLY A 253 -4.37 -0.39 -32.87
N TRP A 254 -4.69 -0.23 -31.60
CA TRP A 254 -4.85 -1.34 -30.66
C TRP A 254 -6.33 -1.74 -30.58
N VAL A 255 -6.60 -2.96 -30.10
CA VAL A 255 -7.97 -3.49 -30.03
C VAL A 255 -8.22 -4.06 -28.63
N ALA A 256 -9.32 -3.62 -28.00
CA ALA A 256 -9.83 -4.21 -26.76
C ALA A 256 -10.99 -5.18 -27.07
N GLU A 257 -10.94 -6.39 -26.51
CA GLU A 257 -11.97 -7.43 -26.68
C GLU A 257 -12.42 -8.00 -25.33
N PRO A 258 -13.70 -7.80 -24.99
CA PRO A 258 -14.66 -6.90 -25.62
C PRO A 258 -14.28 -5.42 -25.38
N ALA A 259 -14.79 -4.48 -26.20
CA ALA A 259 -14.53 -3.06 -25.98
C ALA A 259 -15.19 -2.51 -24.72
N SER A 260 -16.28 -3.15 -24.25
CA SER A 260 -16.99 -2.76 -23.04
C SER A 260 -17.57 -3.95 -22.30
N ARG A 261 -17.78 -3.78 -21.01
CA ARG A 261 -18.49 -4.75 -20.15
C ARG A 261 -19.42 -4.04 -19.18
N ARG A 262 -20.49 -4.73 -18.83
CA ARG A 262 -21.44 -4.32 -17.82
C ARG A 262 -21.55 -5.36 -16.72
N ALA A 263 -21.63 -4.92 -15.46
CA ALA A 263 -21.85 -5.79 -14.31
C ALA A 263 -22.76 -5.14 -13.28
N ARG A 264 -23.52 -5.98 -12.55
CA ARG A 264 -24.23 -5.55 -11.35
C ARG A 264 -23.27 -5.56 -10.17
N LEU A 265 -23.34 -4.51 -9.37
CA LEU A 265 -22.57 -4.32 -8.14
C LEU A 265 -23.52 -4.19 -6.95
N ASP A 266 -23.22 -4.93 -5.89
CA ASP A 266 -23.86 -4.74 -4.59
C ASP A 266 -23.37 -3.41 -3.95
N PRO A 267 -24.05 -2.91 -2.88
CA PRO A 267 -23.56 -1.75 -2.13
C PRO A 267 -22.09 -1.98 -1.72
N HIS A 268 -21.21 -1.03 -2.04
CA HIS A 268 -19.76 -1.11 -1.80
C HIS A 268 -19.06 -2.37 -2.36
N GLY A 269 -19.78 -3.16 -3.16
CA GLY A 269 -19.27 -4.40 -3.75
C GLY A 269 -18.28 -4.16 -4.88
N GLU A 270 -17.45 -5.16 -5.16
CA GLU A 270 -16.42 -5.16 -6.20
C GLU A 270 -16.67 -6.28 -7.21
N ARG A 271 -16.32 -6.07 -8.48
CA ARG A 271 -16.34 -7.08 -9.54
C ARG A 271 -15.09 -6.98 -10.42
N ARG A 272 -14.60 -8.12 -10.86
CA ARG A 272 -13.52 -8.28 -11.83
C ARG A 272 -14.11 -8.48 -13.23
N LEU A 273 -13.73 -7.63 -14.17
CA LEU A 273 -14.16 -7.64 -15.56
C LEU A 273 -12.95 -7.91 -16.45
N ARG A 274 -12.95 -9.04 -17.16
CA ARG A 274 -11.82 -9.46 -18.00
C ARG A 274 -11.92 -8.87 -19.40
N PHE A 275 -10.80 -8.37 -19.88
CA PHE A 275 -10.60 -7.86 -21.21
C PHE A 275 -9.32 -8.47 -21.82
N ARG A 276 -9.24 -8.51 -23.13
CA ARG A 276 -8.02 -8.80 -23.85
C ARG A 276 -7.65 -7.60 -24.69
N VAL A 277 -6.41 -7.16 -24.61
CA VAL A 277 -5.88 -6.03 -25.37
C VAL A 277 -4.87 -6.54 -26.37
N ARG A 278 -5.17 -6.48 -27.66
CA ARG A 278 -4.21 -6.75 -28.72
C ARG A 278 -3.45 -5.46 -29.03
N THR A 279 -2.13 -5.50 -28.83
CA THR A 279 -1.24 -4.36 -29.06
C THR A 279 -0.99 -4.12 -30.53
N GLY A 280 -0.55 -2.89 -30.89
CA GLY A 280 0.01 -2.60 -32.20
C GLY A 280 1.39 -3.24 -32.38
N MET A 281 1.91 -3.21 -33.64
CA MET A 281 3.22 -3.76 -33.98
C MET A 281 4.38 -2.79 -33.68
N THR A 282 4.09 -1.49 -33.54
CA THR A 282 5.11 -0.46 -33.34
C THR A 282 5.60 -0.47 -31.90
N PRO A 283 6.93 -0.52 -31.67
CA PRO A 283 7.48 -0.40 -30.35
C PRO A 283 7.06 0.91 -29.66
N VAL A 284 6.64 0.81 -28.43
CA VAL A 284 6.24 1.96 -27.60
C VAL A 284 6.51 1.69 -26.12
N ARG A 285 7.06 2.66 -25.43
CA ARG A 285 7.32 2.58 -24.00
C ARG A 285 6.12 3.12 -23.23
N ARG A 286 5.55 2.30 -22.36
CA ARG A 286 4.49 2.68 -21.42
C ARG A 286 3.26 3.29 -22.09
N ALA A 287 2.78 2.65 -23.16
CA ALA A 287 1.50 3.02 -23.76
C ALA A 287 0.39 2.85 -22.71
N ARG A 288 -0.43 3.88 -22.55
CA ARG A 288 -1.49 3.92 -21.56
C ARG A 288 -2.77 3.29 -22.10
N ILE A 289 -3.35 2.36 -21.36
CA ILE A 289 -4.75 1.95 -21.50
C ILE A 289 -5.54 2.51 -20.32
N GLY A 290 -6.81 2.84 -20.52
CA GLY A 290 -7.67 3.43 -19.48
C GLY A 290 -9.02 2.75 -19.41
N ALA A 291 -9.64 2.73 -18.24
CA ALA A 291 -11.02 2.30 -18.08
C ALA A 291 -11.93 3.51 -17.83
N ASP A 292 -12.82 3.80 -18.80
CA ASP A 292 -13.88 4.78 -18.63
C ASP A 292 -15.06 4.12 -17.91
N ILE A 293 -15.41 4.65 -16.75
CA ILE A 293 -16.27 3.99 -15.79
C ILE A 293 -17.50 4.82 -15.49
N THR A 294 -18.66 4.17 -15.54
CA THR A 294 -19.92 4.70 -15.05
C THR A 294 -20.49 3.72 -14.03
N VAL A 295 -20.81 4.17 -12.81
CA VAL A 295 -21.43 3.34 -11.77
C VAL A 295 -22.74 3.98 -11.33
N ALA A 296 -23.81 3.20 -11.29
CA ALA A 296 -25.16 3.64 -10.88
C ALA A 296 -25.63 4.92 -11.61
N GLY A 297 -25.24 5.08 -12.88
CA GLY A 297 -25.56 6.24 -13.71
C GLY A 297 -24.63 7.45 -13.53
N VAL A 298 -23.69 7.42 -12.60
CA VAL A 298 -22.69 8.47 -12.41
C VAL A 298 -21.42 8.11 -13.18
N ARG A 299 -21.03 8.96 -14.14
CA ARG A 299 -19.78 8.77 -14.91
C ARG A 299 -18.60 9.34 -14.16
N PHE A 300 -17.63 8.49 -13.86
CA PHE A 300 -16.35 8.85 -13.24
C PHE A 300 -15.24 9.11 -14.28
N GLY A 301 -15.45 8.72 -15.55
CA GLY A 301 -14.47 8.85 -16.61
C GLY A 301 -13.33 7.83 -16.50
N GLN A 302 -12.16 8.15 -17.05
CA GLN A 302 -10.99 7.28 -17.05
C GLN A 302 -10.26 7.34 -15.71
N GLN A 303 -10.81 6.67 -14.70
CA GLN A 303 -10.30 6.67 -13.32
C GLN A 303 -9.19 5.63 -13.09
N ALA A 304 -9.10 4.61 -13.91
CA ALA A 304 -8.09 3.59 -13.81
C ALA A 304 -7.26 3.52 -15.10
N GLU A 305 -5.98 3.22 -14.94
CA GLU A 305 -5.05 3.05 -16.05
C GLU A 305 -4.14 1.85 -15.86
N ALA A 306 -3.54 1.37 -16.95
CA ALA A 306 -2.40 0.48 -16.94
C ALA A 306 -1.43 0.84 -18.07
N LEU A 307 -0.19 0.40 -17.93
CA LEU A 307 0.92 0.76 -18.81
C LEU A 307 1.45 -0.50 -19.51
N ILE A 308 1.46 -0.47 -20.84
CA ILE A 308 1.98 -1.57 -21.66
C ILE A 308 3.18 -1.08 -22.45
N THR A 309 4.32 -1.73 -22.27
CA THR A 309 5.52 -1.53 -23.10
C THR A 309 5.53 -2.59 -24.18
N VAL A 310 5.63 -2.16 -25.44
CA VAL A 310 5.79 -3.02 -26.61
C VAL A 310 7.24 -2.89 -27.08
N ALA A 311 7.96 -4.01 -27.13
CA ALA A 311 9.35 -4.11 -27.57
C ALA A 311 9.46 -4.67 -28.99
#